data_e97654c9879e59481f7b4a0e40af31e4
#
_entry.id   e97654c9879e59481f7b4a0e40af31e4
#
_cell.length_a   1.000
_cell.length_b   1.000
_cell.length_c   1.000
_cell.angle_alpha   90.00
_cell.angle_beta   90.00
_cell.angle_gamma   90.00
#
_symmetry.space_group_name_H-M   'P 1'
#
loop_
_entity.id
_entity.type
_entity.pdbx_description
1 polymer ?
#
loop_
_entity_poly.entity_id
_entity_poly.type
_entity_poly.pdbx_seq_one_letter_code
_entity_poly.pdbx_strand_id
1 'polypeptide(L)'
;SIGANRAAAEAAVDHELPRFFGIMHPQYGTPVGAAVTLGAAMTAILLIYGFLSGSNEDLFWKLFAASAVIYMLPYIGACLAFYRARRIDPTRPRPYKAPGGDTVALMMTFVCTALLLMCIVLFMRDTDQEWSWITGWDWAVVIGSIVSILLGEVAIYVAEHQKKAA
;
A
#
# COMPACT_ATOMS: atom_id res chain seq x y z
N SER A 1 -6.08 -0.49 14.30
CA SER A 1 -6.73 -1.62 13.58
C SER A 1 -8.20 -1.37 13.24
N ILE A 2 -8.98 -0.61 14.05
CA ILE A 2 -10.42 -0.36 13.80
C ILE A 2 -10.64 0.31 12.43
N GLY A 3 -9.87 1.33 12.09
CA GLY A 3 -9.98 2.04 10.80
C GLY A 3 -9.68 1.14 9.60
N ALA A 4 -8.64 0.33 9.66
CA ALA A 4 -8.26 -0.58 8.58
C ALA A 4 -9.33 -1.66 8.34
N ASN A 5 -9.88 -2.26 9.41
CA ASN A 5 -10.93 -3.25 9.30
C ASN A 5 -12.21 -2.67 8.69
N ARG A 6 -12.54 -1.42 9.02
CA ARG A 6 -13.71 -0.74 8.51
C ARG A 6 -13.54 -0.37 7.04
N ALA A 7 -12.38 0.18 6.67
CA ALA A 7 -12.05 0.47 5.27
C ALA A 7 -12.10 -0.78 4.39
N ALA A 8 -11.55 -1.90 4.86
CA ALA A 8 -11.61 -3.17 4.14
C ALA A 8 -13.04 -3.71 3.99
N ALA A 9 -13.88 -3.54 5.01
CA ALA A 9 -15.29 -3.95 4.93
C ALA A 9 -16.08 -3.04 3.97
N GLU A 10 -15.86 -1.73 3.99
CA GLU A 10 -16.48 -0.79 3.04
C GLU A 10 -16.07 -1.08 1.59
N ALA A 11 -14.78 -1.33 1.34
CA ALA A 11 -14.29 -1.74 0.02
C ALA A 11 -14.95 -3.07 -0.46
N ALA A 12 -15.26 -3.99 0.45
CA ALA A 12 -15.98 -5.20 0.10
C ALA A 12 -17.46 -4.95 -0.23
N VAL A 13 -18.10 -3.98 0.41
CA VAL A 13 -19.46 -3.54 0.08
C VAL A 13 -19.49 -2.90 -1.31
N ASP A 14 -18.47 -2.13 -1.66
CA ASP A 14 -18.32 -1.51 -2.98
C ASP A 14 -17.83 -2.50 -4.07
N HIS A 15 -17.70 -3.78 -3.73
CA HIS A 15 -17.22 -4.85 -4.61
C HIS A 15 -15.77 -4.65 -5.12
N GLU A 16 -14.94 -3.92 -4.38
CA GLU A 16 -13.51 -3.75 -4.64
C GLU A 16 -12.66 -4.81 -3.93
N LEU A 17 -13.20 -5.45 -2.88
CA LEU A 17 -12.61 -6.59 -2.19
C LEU A 17 -13.55 -7.79 -2.16
N PRO A 18 -13.03 -9.02 -1.94
CA PRO A 18 -13.85 -10.23 -1.82
C PRO A 18 -14.93 -10.10 -0.75
N ARG A 19 -16.11 -10.65 -1.00
CA ARG A 19 -17.31 -10.51 -0.14
C ARG A 19 -17.10 -10.93 1.30
N PHE A 20 -16.16 -11.84 1.60
CA PHE A 20 -15.91 -12.28 2.97
C PHE A 20 -15.35 -11.19 3.88
N PHE A 21 -14.68 -10.16 3.33
CA PHE A 21 -14.27 -8.98 4.11
C PHE A 21 -15.44 -8.16 4.63
N GLY A 22 -16.59 -8.20 3.94
CA GLY A 22 -17.82 -7.49 4.30
C GLY A 22 -18.67 -8.20 5.34
N ILE A 23 -18.28 -9.37 5.87
CA ILE A 23 -19.06 -10.10 6.88
C ILE A 23 -19.06 -9.32 8.20
N MET A 24 -20.26 -8.88 8.62
CA MET A 24 -20.48 -8.14 9.84
C MET A 24 -21.00 -9.03 10.96
N HIS A 25 -20.61 -8.77 12.20
CA HIS A 25 -21.17 -9.46 13.37
C HIS A 25 -22.64 -9.05 13.58
N PRO A 26 -23.58 -10.00 13.69
CA PRO A 26 -25.01 -9.69 13.73
C PRO A 26 -25.43 -8.85 14.94
N GLN A 27 -24.74 -8.98 16.06
CA GLN A 27 -25.08 -8.29 17.30
C GLN A 27 -24.32 -6.98 17.51
N TYR A 28 -23.04 -6.92 17.10
CA TYR A 28 -22.15 -5.77 17.37
C TYR A 28 -21.89 -4.89 16.16
N GLY A 29 -22.33 -5.28 14.96
CA GLY A 29 -22.07 -4.51 13.73
C GLY A 29 -20.59 -4.30 13.42
N THR A 30 -19.71 -5.17 13.94
CA THR A 30 -18.26 -5.09 13.69
C THR A 30 -17.88 -5.94 12.48
N PRO A 31 -16.91 -5.53 11.66
CA PRO A 31 -16.48 -6.28 10.48
C PRO A 31 -15.58 -7.48 10.85
N VAL A 32 -16.21 -8.60 11.17
CA VAL A 32 -15.53 -9.83 11.62
C VAL A 32 -14.71 -10.43 10.48
N GLY A 33 -15.25 -10.44 9.26
CA GLY A 33 -14.54 -10.98 8.09
C GLY A 33 -13.22 -10.26 7.84
N ALA A 34 -13.24 -8.93 7.84
CA ALA A 34 -12.02 -8.13 7.71
C ALA A 34 -11.05 -8.35 8.87
N ALA A 35 -11.55 -8.38 10.12
CA ALA A 35 -10.72 -8.56 11.30
C ALA A 35 -9.99 -9.91 11.32
N VAL A 36 -10.68 -11.00 11.01
CA VAL A 36 -10.10 -12.35 10.96
C VAL A 36 -9.07 -12.45 9.84
N THR A 37 -9.37 -11.94 8.66
CA THR A 37 -8.47 -12.02 7.51
C THR A 37 -7.21 -11.19 7.72
N LEU A 38 -7.36 -9.95 8.19
CA LEU A 38 -6.20 -9.09 8.49
C LEU A 38 -5.37 -9.68 9.64
N GLY A 39 -6.01 -10.25 10.67
CA GLY A 39 -5.32 -10.92 11.77
C GLY A 39 -4.52 -12.13 11.28
N ALA A 40 -5.12 -12.98 10.45
CA ALA A 40 -4.44 -14.13 9.85
C ALA A 40 -3.26 -13.71 8.96
N ALA A 41 -3.45 -12.68 8.11
CA ALA A 41 -2.40 -12.16 7.26
C ALA A 41 -1.23 -11.58 8.08
N MET A 42 -1.53 -10.80 9.12
CA MET A 42 -0.49 -10.26 10.02
C MET A 42 0.29 -11.38 10.72
N THR A 43 -0.41 -12.42 11.21
CA THR A 43 0.24 -13.56 11.84
C THR A 43 1.13 -14.31 10.87
N ALA A 44 0.66 -14.55 9.64
CA ALA A 44 1.45 -15.20 8.61
C ALA A 44 2.72 -14.40 8.26
N ILE A 45 2.59 -13.07 8.10
CA ILE A 45 3.73 -12.18 7.84
C ILE A 45 4.75 -12.25 8.99
N LEU A 46 4.29 -12.14 10.25
CA LEU A 46 5.15 -12.23 11.41
C LEU A 46 5.90 -13.57 11.49
N LEU A 47 5.24 -14.68 11.19
CA LEU A 47 5.88 -15.98 11.16
C LEU A 47 6.94 -16.08 10.05
N ILE A 48 6.61 -15.66 8.83
CA ILE A 48 7.54 -15.69 7.68
C ILE A 48 8.79 -14.86 7.98
N TYR A 49 8.61 -13.61 8.40
CA TYR A 49 9.74 -12.73 8.72
C TYR A 49 10.50 -13.18 9.97
N GLY A 50 9.81 -13.76 10.97
CA GLY A 50 10.44 -14.33 12.16
C GLY A 50 11.37 -15.50 11.84
N PHE A 51 11.08 -16.30 10.82
CA PHE A 51 11.98 -17.36 10.36
C PHE A 51 13.14 -16.84 9.49
N LEU A 52 12.96 -15.69 8.83
CA LEU A 52 13.98 -15.10 7.95
C LEU A 52 14.95 -14.17 8.71
N SER A 53 14.58 -13.70 9.90
CA SER A 53 15.35 -12.73 10.67
C SER A 53 16.26 -13.41 11.67
N GLY A 54 17.49 -12.91 11.78
CA GLY A 54 18.47 -13.44 12.76
C GLY A 54 18.26 -12.94 14.19
N SER A 55 17.54 -11.82 14.38
CA SER A 55 17.25 -11.23 15.69
C SER A 55 15.91 -10.51 15.70
N ASN A 56 15.38 -10.22 16.89
CA ASN A 56 14.14 -9.45 17.05
C ASN A 56 14.28 -7.99 16.54
N GLU A 57 15.46 -7.42 16.64
CA GLU A 57 15.75 -6.08 16.15
C GLU A 57 15.74 -6.06 14.61
N ASP A 58 16.40 -7.00 13.97
CA ASP A 58 16.40 -7.19 12.52
C ASP A 58 14.99 -7.44 11.99
N LEU A 59 14.21 -8.28 12.68
CA LEU A 59 12.79 -8.49 12.37
C LEU A 59 11.99 -7.17 12.37
N PHE A 60 12.17 -6.37 13.42
CA PHE A 60 11.48 -5.09 13.55
C PHE A 60 11.82 -4.14 12.38
N TRP A 61 13.11 -3.97 12.07
CA TRP A 61 13.54 -3.06 11.01
C TRP A 61 13.08 -3.51 9.62
N LYS A 62 13.12 -4.80 9.32
CA LYS A 62 12.61 -5.36 8.04
C LYS A 62 11.11 -5.17 7.88
N LEU A 63 10.32 -5.45 8.92
CA LEU A 63 8.87 -5.22 8.89
C LEU A 63 8.53 -3.74 8.77
N PHE A 64 9.27 -2.88 9.47
CA PHE A 64 9.11 -1.44 9.38
C PHE A 64 9.40 -0.93 7.96
N ALA A 65 10.53 -1.33 7.38
CA ALA A 65 10.91 -0.96 6.03
C ALA A 65 9.89 -1.44 4.97
N ALA A 66 9.48 -2.72 5.05
CA ALA A 66 8.48 -3.27 4.13
C ALA A 66 7.13 -2.54 4.24
N SER A 67 6.68 -2.25 5.46
CA SER A 67 5.43 -1.50 5.67
C SER A 67 5.52 -0.07 5.15
N ALA A 68 6.66 0.61 5.32
CA ALA A 68 6.89 1.96 4.81
C ALA A 68 6.84 1.99 3.28
N VAL A 69 7.48 1.04 2.60
CA VAL A 69 7.44 0.91 1.13
C VAL A 69 6.00 0.75 0.65
N ILE A 70 5.24 -0.20 1.21
CA ILE A 70 3.85 -0.46 0.82
C ILE A 70 2.98 0.78 1.05
N TYR A 71 3.20 1.48 2.17
CA TYR A 71 2.44 2.68 2.51
C TYR A 71 2.72 3.86 1.57
N MET A 72 3.89 3.93 0.94
CA MET A 72 4.25 5.00 -0.01
C MET A 72 3.61 4.82 -1.39
N LEU A 73 3.25 3.59 -1.79
CA LEU A 73 2.69 3.30 -3.12
C LEU A 73 1.38 4.05 -3.42
N PRO A 74 0.37 4.11 -2.51
CA PRO A 74 -0.84 4.89 -2.74
C PRO A 74 -0.58 6.38 -2.97
N TYR A 75 0.44 6.94 -2.32
CA TYR A 75 0.80 8.36 -2.51
C TYR A 75 1.39 8.62 -3.89
N ILE A 76 2.19 7.69 -4.43
CA ILE A 76 2.67 7.77 -5.82
C ILE A 76 1.47 7.71 -6.76
N GLY A 77 0.52 6.78 -6.52
CA GLY A 77 -0.73 6.71 -7.27
C GLY A 77 -1.53 8.01 -7.24
N ALA A 78 -1.65 8.64 -6.07
CA ALA A 78 -2.32 9.92 -5.90
C ALA A 78 -1.60 11.06 -6.67
N CYS A 79 -0.27 11.09 -6.65
CA CYS A 79 0.52 12.04 -7.43
C CYS A 79 0.31 11.87 -8.94
N LEU A 80 0.30 10.63 -9.43
CA LEU A 80 0.04 10.31 -10.84
C LEU A 80 -1.39 10.66 -11.24
N ALA A 81 -2.38 10.35 -10.40
CA ALA A 81 -3.77 10.71 -10.61
C ALA A 81 -3.96 12.23 -10.66
N PHE A 82 -3.31 12.97 -9.77
CA PHE A 82 -3.33 14.43 -9.77
C PHE A 82 -2.73 15.01 -11.07
N TYR A 83 -1.58 14.51 -11.51
CA TYR A 83 -0.95 14.89 -12.76
C TYR A 83 -1.89 14.62 -13.95
N ARG A 84 -2.46 13.40 -14.00
CA ARG A 84 -3.34 12.98 -15.09
C ARG A 84 -4.63 13.79 -15.13
N ALA A 85 -5.27 14.05 -14.00
CA ALA A 85 -6.48 14.86 -13.90
C ALA A 85 -6.27 16.29 -14.41
N ARG A 86 -5.08 16.88 -14.22
CA ARG A 86 -4.77 18.21 -14.75
C ARG A 86 -4.50 18.22 -16.25
N ARG A 87 -4.02 17.10 -16.80
CA ARG A 87 -3.78 16.97 -18.25
C ARG A 87 -5.03 16.65 -19.05
N ILE A 88 -5.92 15.82 -18.51
CA ILE A 88 -7.14 15.37 -19.22
C ILE A 88 -8.21 16.47 -19.25
N ASP A 89 -8.37 17.20 -18.13
CA ASP A 89 -9.41 18.22 -18.03
C ASP A 89 -8.85 19.52 -17.43
N PRO A 90 -8.12 20.32 -18.24
CA PRO A 90 -7.50 21.56 -17.80
C PRO A 90 -8.53 22.67 -17.53
N THR A 91 -9.73 22.60 -18.12
CA THR A 91 -10.77 23.64 -18.06
C THR A 91 -11.78 23.43 -16.94
N ARG A 92 -11.76 22.28 -16.27
CA ARG A 92 -12.70 21.97 -15.19
C ARG A 92 -12.66 22.99 -14.07
N PRO A 93 -13.79 23.60 -13.68
CA PRO A 93 -13.84 24.54 -12.56
C PRO A 93 -13.43 23.83 -11.26
N ARG A 94 -12.36 24.33 -10.64
CA ARG A 94 -11.83 23.78 -9.38
C ARG A 94 -12.14 24.76 -8.25
N PRO A 95 -12.77 24.31 -7.16
CA PRO A 95 -13.05 25.15 -5.98
C PRO A 95 -11.80 25.75 -5.37
N TYR A 96 -10.68 25.01 -5.41
CA TYR A 96 -9.39 25.45 -4.93
C TYR A 96 -8.34 25.44 -6.05
N LYS A 97 -7.65 26.54 -6.22
CA LYS A 97 -6.49 26.68 -7.12
C LYS A 97 -5.21 26.73 -6.28
N ALA A 98 -4.26 25.87 -6.57
CA ALA A 98 -2.97 25.89 -5.90
C ALA A 98 -2.28 27.26 -6.15
N PRO A 99 -1.68 27.88 -5.09
CA PRO A 99 -0.91 29.10 -5.26
C PRO A 99 0.26 28.84 -6.23
N GLY A 100 0.50 29.80 -7.14
CA GLY A 100 1.52 29.66 -8.19
C GLY A 100 1.05 28.99 -9.49
N GLY A 101 -0.24 28.61 -9.58
CA GLY A 101 -0.83 28.07 -10.80
C GLY A 101 -0.48 26.58 -11.08
N ASP A 102 -0.85 26.13 -12.26
CA ASP A 102 -0.72 24.71 -12.66
C ASP A 102 0.74 24.27 -12.79
N THR A 103 1.62 25.14 -13.26
CA THR A 103 3.05 24.82 -13.40
C THR A 103 3.69 24.51 -12.06
N VAL A 104 3.46 25.34 -11.04
CA VAL A 104 4.01 25.14 -9.67
C VAL A 104 3.41 23.87 -9.08
N ALA A 105 2.11 23.62 -9.23
CA ALA A 105 1.46 22.43 -8.75
C ALA A 105 2.04 21.13 -9.38
N LEU A 106 2.36 21.16 -10.68
CA LEU A 106 2.99 20.03 -11.38
C LEU A 106 4.45 19.83 -10.93
N MET A 107 5.20 20.92 -10.77
CA MET A 107 6.58 20.83 -10.22
C MET A 107 6.58 20.21 -8.82
N MET A 108 5.70 20.66 -7.93
CA MET A 108 5.56 20.09 -6.58
C MET A 108 5.20 18.60 -6.62
N THR A 109 4.29 18.21 -7.50
CA THR A 109 3.93 16.79 -7.71
C THR A 109 5.14 15.97 -8.15
N PHE A 110 5.94 16.48 -9.07
CA PHE A 110 7.16 15.83 -9.53
C PHE A 110 8.17 15.68 -8.39
N VAL A 111 8.41 16.74 -7.62
CA VAL A 111 9.32 16.71 -6.45
C VAL A 111 8.83 15.70 -5.42
N CYS A 112 7.55 15.71 -5.07
CA CYS A 112 6.98 14.73 -4.13
C CYS A 112 7.15 13.29 -4.63
N THR A 113 6.89 13.03 -5.91
CA THR A 113 7.05 11.70 -6.50
C THR A 113 8.51 11.27 -6.47
N ALA A 114 9.44 12.15 -6.81
CA ALA A 114 10.88 11.86 -6.78
C ALA A 114 11.37 11.55 -5.35
N LEU A 115 10.91 12.31 -4.36
CA LEU A 115 11.24 12.06 -2.95
C LEU A 115 10.66 10.72 -2.46
N LEU A 116 9.41 10.39 -2.82
CA LEU A 116 8.81 9.09 -2.48
C LEU A 116 9.59 7.93 -3.10
N LEU A 117 9.96 8.02 -4.38
CA LEU A 117 10.78 7.01 -5.04
C LEU A 117 12.16 6.88 -4.39
N MET A 118 12.80 7.99 -4.06
CA MET A 118 14.06 8.00 -3.34
C MET A 118 13.94 7.30 -1.97
N CYS A 119 12.89 7.60 -1.20
CA CYS A 119 12.65 6.94 0.08
C CYS A 119 12.43 5.43 -0.08
N ILE A 120 11.65 4.99 -1.09
CA ILE A 120 11.45 3.57 -1.37
C ILE A 120 12.79 2.87 -1.64
N VAL A 121 13.64 3.47 -2.47
CA VAL A 121 14.97 2.91 -2.76
C VAL A 121 15.81 2.83 -1.49
N LEU A 122 15.79 3.85 -0.63
CA LEU A 122 16.54 3.85 0.63
C LEU A 122 16.04 2.78 1.60
N PHE A 123 14.71 2.58 1.72
CA PHE A 123 14.15 1.53 2.58
C PHE A 123 14.38 0.10 2.07
N MET A 124 14.59 -0.06 0.77
CA MET A 124 14.92 -1.35 0.17
C MET A 124 16.40 -1.71 0.24
N ARG A 125 17.24 -0.79 0.74
CA ARG A 125 18.68 -1.02 0.87
C ARG A 125 19.05 -1.55 2.24
N ASP A 126 19.99 -2.49 2.24
CA ASP A 126 20.65 -2.97 3.45
C ASP A 126 21.67 -1.92 3.92
N THR A 127 21.49 -1.42 5.15
CA THR A 127 22.36 -0.40 5.74
C THR A 127 23.71 -0.96 6.23
N ASP A 128 23.80 -2.28 6.41
CA ASP A 128 24.98 -2.95 6.94
C ASP A 128 25.98 -3.32 5.84
N GLN A 129 25.63 -3.12 4.56
CA GLN A 129 26.49 -3.43 3.44
C GLN A 129 27.09 -2.18 2.80
N GLU A 130 28.33 -2.31 2.30
CA GLU A 130 28.96 -1.25 1.52
C GLU A 130 28.11 -0.84 0.33
N TRP A 131 28.14 0.45 -0.01
CA TRP A 131 27.37 1.02 -1.11
C TRP A 131 27.70 0.35 -2.43
N SER A 132 26.88 -0.60 -2.85
CA SER A 132 26.93 -1.26 -4.15
C SER A 132 25.54 -1.28 -4.80
N TRP A 133 25.47 -0.95 -6.08
CA TRP A 133 24.20 -0.98 -6.83
C TRP A 133 23.68 -2.40 -7.06
N ILE A 134 24.53 -3.42 -6.93
CA ILE A 134 24.19 -4.81 -7.26
C ILE A 134 23.92 -5.63 -5.98
N THR A 135 24.69 -5.44 -4.91
CA THR A 135 24.70 -6.32 -3.73
C THR A 135 24.07 -5.72 -2.48
N GLY A 136 23.78 -4.42 -2.46
CA GLY A 136 23.31 -3.72 -1.26
C GLY A 136 21.78 -3.69 -1.09
N TRP A 137 21.04 -4.72 -1.51
CA TRP A 137 19.59 -4.77 -1.38
C TRP A 137 19.16 -5.70 -0.25
N ASP A 138 18.26 -5.25 0.62
CA ASP A 138 17.57 -6.13 1.57
C ASP A 138 16.49 -6.92 0.82
N TRP A 139 16.87 -8.14 0.41
CA TRP A 139 15.99 -9.02 -0.35
C TRP A 139 14.72 -9.41 0.41
N ALA A 140 14.76 -9.43 1.76
CA ALA A 140 13.56 -9.72 2.55
C ALA A 140 12.54 -8.59 2.40
N VAL A 141 12.97 -7.32 2.45
CA VAL A 141 12.11 -6.15 2.23
C VAL A 141 11.59 -6.10 0.80
N VAL A 142 12.46 -6.33 -0.20
CA VAL A 142 12.09 -6.33 -1.62
C VAL A 142 11.05 -7.40 -1.92
N ILE A 143 11.33 -8.65 -1.56
CA ILE A 143 10.44 -9.78 -1.81
C ILE A 143 9.13 -9.61 -1.04
N GLY A 144 9.19 -9.22 0.23
CA GLY A 144 7.99 -8.99 1.04
C GLY A 144 7.09 -7.89 0.47
N SER A 145 7.67 -6.82 -0.06
CA SER A 145 6.91 -5.75 -0.73
C SER A 145 6.24 -6.25 -2.02
N ILE A 146 6.96 -7.00 -2.85
CA ILE A 146 6.42 -7.58 -4.09
C ILE A 146 5.29 -8.57 -3.78
N VAL A 147 5.49 -9.48 -2.83
CA VAL A 147 4.47 -10.46 -2.42
C VAL A 147 3.21 -9.75 -1.92
N SER A 148 3.36 -8.68 -1.13
CA SER A 148 2.21 -7.90 -0.63
C SER A 148 1.42 -7.23 -1.76
N ILE A 149 2.10 -6.70 -2.78
CA ILE A 149 1.45 -6.13 -3.97
C ILE A 149 0.70 -7.21 -4.74
N LEU A 150 1.34 -8.36 -4.98
CA LEU A 150 0.70 -9.48 -5.69
C LEU A 150 -0.52 -10.03 -4.94
N LEU A 151 -0.46 -10.10 -3.61
CA LEU A 151 -1.63 -10.49 -2.80
C LEU A 151 -2.77 -9.49 -2.93
N GLY A 152 -2.48 -8.20 -3.00
CA GLY A 152 -3.46 -7.15 -3.27
C GLY A 152 -4.12 -7.31 -4.64
N GLU A 153 -3.33 -7.54 -5.70
CA GLU A 153 -3.83 -7.78 -7.05
C GLU A 153 -4.70 -9.04 -7.14
N VAL A 154 -4.30 -10.13 -6.48
CA VAL A 154 -5.09 -11.36 -6.40
C VAL A 154 -6.43 -11.10 -5.70
N ALA A 155 -6.44 -10.30 -4.62
CA ALA A 155 -7.68 -9.97 -3.92
C ALA A 155 -8.64 -9.16 -4.83
N ILE A 156 -8.13 -8.18 -5.58
CA ILE A 156 -8.89 -7.39 -6.55
C ILE A 156 -9.42 -8.30 -7.67
N TYR A 157 -8.59 -9.18 -8.21
CA TYR A 157 -8.99 -10.12 -9.26
C TYR A 157 -10.13 -11.04 -8.81
N VAL A 158 -10.05 -11.58 -7.58
CA VAL A 158 -11.12 -12.39 -7.00
C VAL A 158 -12.41 -11.59 -6.84
N ALA A 159 -12.32 -10.33 -6.39
CA ALA A 159 -13.49 -9.45 -6.25
C ALA A 159 -14.16 -9.17 -7.59
N GLU A 160 -13.39 -8.88 -8.65
CA GLU A 160 -13.93 -8.69 -10.00
C GLU A 160 -14.64 -9.94 -10.55
N HIS A 161 -14.08 -11.12 -10.29
CA HIS A 161 -14.74 -12.37 -10.68
C HIS A 161 -16.06 -12.59 -9.94
N GLN A 162 -16.12 -12.29 -8.66
CA GLN A 162 -17.35 -12.37 -7.86
C GLN A 162 -18.40 -11.35 -8.33
N LYS A 163 -17.98 -10.16 -8.80
CA LYS A 163 -18.86 -9.15 -9.36
C LYS A 163 -19.50 -9.56 -10.70
N LYS A 164 -18.74 -10.29 -11.53
CA LYS A 164 -19.24 -10.78 -12.83
C LYS A 164 -20.18 -12.00 -12.70
N ALA A 165 -20.10 -12.71 -11.56
CA ALA A 165 -20.90 -13.92 -11.29
C ALA A 165 -22.21 -13.63 -10.52
N ALA A 166 -22.42 -12.38 -10.09
CA ALA A 166 -23.60 -11.93 -9.37
C ALA A 166 -24.52 -11.09 -10.24
#